data_c4b54a7eb799d60219dd764b460f9d00
#
_entry.id   c4b54a7eb799d60219dd764b460f9d00
#
_cell.length_a   1.000
_cell.length_b   1.000
_cell.length_c   1.000
_cell.angle_alpha   90.00
_cell.angle_beta   90.00
_cell.angle_gamma   90.00
#
_symmetry.space_group_name_H-M   'P 1'
#
loop_
_entity.id
_entity.type
_entity.pdbx_description
1 polymer ?
#
loop_
_entity_poly.entity_id
_entity_poly.type
_entity_poly.pdbx_seq_one_letter_code
_entity_poly.pdbx_strand_id
1 'polypeptide(L)'
;SVGTFAAAVEAAGADAISLINTLVGMAVDIYTREPRLATVTGGLSGPAVKPVALAKVYEARKACSIPIIGIGGITTAEDVAEFLIVGASLVQVGTANFVQPDAGVTIANGLADYLRSQNLTTASELTNTLRIRPAAKAQGW
;
A
#
# COMPACT_ATOMS: atom_id res chain seq x y z
N SER A 1 -16.29 5.08 1.36
CA SER A 1 -15.52 4.02 0.70
C SER A 1 -14.41 4.65 -0.14
N VAL A 2 -13.21 4.05 -0.13
CA VAL A 2 -12.09 4.50 -0.97
C VAL A 2 -12.42 4.34 -2.46
N GLY A 3 -13.17 3.31 -2.82
CA GLY A 3 -13.60 3.11 -4.21
C GLY A 3 -14.46 4.26 -4.73
N THR A 4 -15.38 4.78 -3.91
CA THR A 4 -16.20 5.94 -4.28
C THR A 4 -15.34 7.17 -4.54
N PHE A 5 -14.32 7.42 -3.68
CA PHE A 5 -13.37 8.51 -3.88
C PHE A 5 -12.54 8.33 -5.14
N ALA A 6 -12.03 7.12 -5.39
CA ALA A 6 -11.22 6.82 -6.57
C ALA A 6 -12.00 7.08 -7.87
N ALA A 7 -13.25 6.64 -7.94
CA ALA A 7 -14.12 6.89 -9.10
C ALA A 7 -14.42 8.39 -9.28
N ALA A 8 -14.67 9.13 -8.20
CA ALA A 8 -14.94 10.56 -8.26
C ALA A 8 -13.72 11.38 -8.70
N VAL A 9 -12.54 11.02 -8.22
CA VAL A 9 -11.27 11.68 -8.58
C VAL A 9 -10.93 11.41 -10.06
N GLU A 10 -11.12 10.17 -10.54
CA GLU A 10 -10.98 9.85 -11.97
C GLU A 10 -11.95 10.65 -12.84
N ALA A 11 -13.23 10.70 -12.44
CA ALA A 11 -14.25 11.47 -13.16
C ALA A 11 -13.94 12.99 -13.18
N ALA A 12 -13.23 13.48 -12.18
CA ALA A 12 -12.76 14.86 -12.13
C ALA A 12 -11.50 15.14 -12.98
N GLY A 13 -10.94 14.12 -13.65
CA GLY A 13 -9.83 14.25 -14.60
C GLY A 13 -8.44 14.06 -13.97
N ALA A 14 -8.31 13.37 -12.86
CA ALA A 14 -7.00 13.04 -12.32
C ALA A 14 -6.29 12.01 -13.20
N ASP A 15 -4.97 12.16 -13.38
CA ASP A 15 -4.14 11.24 -14.16
C ASP A 15 -3.70 10.01 -13.36
N ALA A 16 -3.67 10.09 -12.04
CA ALA A 16 -3.34 9.02 -11.11
C ALA A 16 -3.85 9.34 -9.71
N ILE A 17 -3.90 8.31 -8.85
CA ILE A 17 -4.19 8.47 -7.42
C ILE A 17 -3.13 7.78 -6.59
N SER A 18 -2.85 8.34 -5.40
CA SER A 18 -1.96 7.70 -4.41
C SER A 18 -2.74 7.38 -3.13
N LEU A 19 -2.49 6.21 -2.57
CA LEU A 19 -3.10 5.76 -1.31
C LEU A 19 -2.21 4.70 -0.63
N ILE A 20 -2.12 4.69 0.72
CA ILE A 20 -2.95 5.41 1.69
C ILE A 20 -2.15 6.45 2.46
N ASN A 21 -2.84 7.40 3.10
CA ASN A 21 -2.23 8.22 4.15
C ASN A 21 -2.02 7.36 5.41
N THR A 22 -1.22 7.84 6.36
CA THR A 22 -1.07 7.23 7.68
C THR A 22 -2.42 7.12 8.38
N LEU A 23 -2.57 6.09 9.21
CA LEU A 23 -3.77 5.92 10.02
C LEU A 23 -3.66 6.73 11.31
N VAL A 24 -4.77 7.27 11.80
CA VAL A 24 -4.76 7.99 13.08
C VAL A 24 -4.47 7.01 14.20
N GLY A 25 -3.43 7.29 14.98
CA GLY A 25 -3.00 6.51 16.12
C GLY A 25 -2.77 7.38 17.36
N MET A 26 -2.64 6.77 18.51
CA MET A 26 -2.37 7.43 19.79
C MET A 26 -1.48 6.53 20.65
N ALA A 27 -0.64 7.15 21.47
CA ALA A 27 0.13 6.46 22.53
C ALA A 27 -0.02 7.23 23.84
N VAL A 28 -0.20 6.49 24.96
CA VAL A 28 -0.43 7.06 26.28
C VAL A 28 0.66 6.58 27.23
N ASP A 29 1.17 7.50 28.05
CA ASP A 29 1.98 7.16 29.21
C ASP A 29 1.04 6.83 30.39
N ILE A 30 1.12 5.59 30.89
CA ILE A 30 0.21 5.11 31.94
C ILE A 30 0.52 5.67 33.34
N TYR A 31 1.71 6.20 33.53
CA TYR A 31 2.15 6.74 34.82
C TYR A 31 1.77 8.20 34.99
N THR A 32 2.04 9.01 33.95
CA THR A 32 1.63 10.44 33.93
C THR A 32 0.19 10.64 33.46
N ARG A 33 -0.40 9.65 32.77
CA ARG A 33 -1.72 9.68 32.14
C ARG A 33 -1.81 10.75 31.04
N GLU A 34 -0.68 11.03 30.39
CA GLU A 34 -0.57 12.01 29.31
C GLU A 34 -0.34 11.33 27.97
N PRO A 35 -0.72 11.98 26.84
CA PRO A 35 -0.36 11.48 25.54
C PRO A 35 1.16 11.58 25.33
N ARG A 36 1.75 10.54 24.72
CA ARG A 36 3.20 10.55 24.37
C ARG A 36 3.51 11.47 23.18
N LEU A 37 2.51 11.80 22.39
CA LEU A 37 2.64 12.70 21.25
C LEU A 37 2.16 14.10 21.64
N ALA A 38 2.94 15.13 21.34
CA ALA A 38 2.58 16.52 21.61
C ALA A 38 1.26 16.95 20.92
N THR A 39 0.93 16.31 19.81
CA THR A 39 -0.31 16.51 19.05
C THR A 39 -1.48 15.66 19.54
N VAL A 40 -1.33 14.93 20.64
CA VAL A 40 -2.26 13.95 21.20
C VAL A 40 -2.39 12.70 20.34
N THR A 41 -2.71 12.84 19.07
CA THR A 41 -2.75 11.79 18.06
C THR A 41 -1.69 12.01 16.99
N GLY A 42 -1.35 10.96 16.24
CA GLY A 42 -0.39 11.04 15.14
C GLY A 42 -0.66 9.98 14.08
N GLY A 43 0.12 10.02 13.01
CA GLY A 43 0.00 9.06 11.91
C GLY A 43 0.71 7.74 12.24
N LEU A 44 -0.02 6.65 12.30
CA LEU A 44 0.54 5.30 12.32
C LEU A 44 1.02 4.93 10.93
N SER A 45 2.30 4.57 10.81
CA SER A 45 2.95 4.11 9.59
C SER A 45 3.77 2.84 9.84
N GLY A 46 4.49 2.35 8.82
CA GLY A 46 5.34 1.16 8.93
C GLY A 46 4.58 -0.15 8.65
N PRO A 47 5.20 -1.32 8.87
CA PRO A 47 4.67 -2.63 8.42
C PRO A 47 3.26 -2.94 8.91
N ALA A 48 2.87 -2.43 10.07
CA ALA A 48 1.54 -2.68 10.65
C ALA A 48 0.38 -2.19 9.78
N VAL A 49 0.58 -1.16 8.93
CA VAL A 49 -0.49 -0.62 8.08
C VAL A 49 -0.59 -1.30 6.71
N LYS A 50 0.39 -2.15 6.33
CA LYS A 50 0.42 -2.80 5.01
C LYS A 50 -0.88 -3.53 4.65
N PRO A 51 -1.45 -4.40 5.49
CA PRO A 51 -2.67 -5.12 5.13
C PRO A 51 -3.87 -4.18 4.90
N VAL A 52 -3.93 -3.05 5.60
CA VAL A 52 -4.97 -2.04 5.36
C VAL A 52 -4.73 -1.34 4.02
N ALA A 53 -3.47 -0.97 3.73
CA ALA A 53 -3.11 -0.33 2.47
C ALA A 53 -3.42 -1.22 1.26
N LEU A 54 -3.07 -2.51 1.31
CA LEU A 54 -3.37 -3.49 0.26
C LEU A 54 -4.88 -3.59 0.00
N ALA A 55 -5.69 -3.69 1.07
CA ALA A 55 -7.14 -3.74 0.95
C ALA A 55 -7.72 -2.48 0.29
N LYS A 56 -7.15 -1.30 0.60
CA LYS A 56 -7.59 -0.03 0.02
C LYS A 56 -7.16 0.13 -1.43
N VAL A 57 -5.96 -0.30 -1.81
CA VAL A 57 -5.52 -0.34 -3.22
C VAL A 57 -6.42 -1.27 -4.03
N TYR A 58 -6.72 -2.46 -3.51
CA TYR A 58 -7.65 -3.40 -4.15
C TYR A 58 -9.05 -2.80 -4.34
N GLU A 59 -9.60 -2.13 -3.30
CA GLU A 59 -10.90 -1.45 -3.35
C GLU A 59 -10.90 -0.34 -4.42
N ALA A 60 -9.85 0.49 -4.47
CA ALA A 60 -9.71 1.55 -5.45
C ALA A 60 -9.59 1.00 -6.88
N ARG A 61 -8.77 -0.05 -7.09
CA ARG A 61 -8.59 -0.68 -8.41
C ARG A 61 -9.88 -1.22 -9.00
N LYS A 62 -10.81 -1.67 -8.17
CA LYS A 62 -12.14 -2.12 -8.63
C LYS A 62 -13.05 -0.99 -9.08
N ALA A 63 -12.76 0.24 -8.70
CA ALA A 63 -13.62 1.40 -8.91
C ALA A 63 -13.07 2.40 -9.93
N CYS A 64 -11.79 2.37 -10.27
CA CYS A 64 -11.16 3.28 -11.24
C CYS A 64 -10.17 2.55 -12.14
N SER A 65 -9.87 3.15 -13.31
CA SER A 65 -8.92 2.62 -14.31
C SER A 65 -7.58 3.36 -14.32
N ILE A 66 -7.53 4.59 -13.79
CA ILE A 66 -6.29 5.38 -13.72
C ILE A 66 -5.21 4.69 -12.87
N PRO A 67 -3.92 4.98 -13.10
CA PRO A 67 -2.82 4.44 -12.32
C PRO A 67 -2.97 4.70 -10.82
N ILE A 68 -2.67 3.66 -10.03
CA ILE A 68 -2.66 3.73 -8.56
C ILE A 68 -1.24 3.64 -8.06
N ILE A 69 -0.84 4.59 -7.21
CA ILE A 69 0.42 4.57 -6.49
C ILE A 69 0.16 4.05 -5.08
N GLY A 70 0.63 2.83 -4.79
CA GLY A 70 0.43 2.18 -3.50
C GLY A 70 1.45 2.66 -2.46
N ILE A 71 0.97 3.03 -1.26
CA ILE A 71 1.79 3.52 -0.16
C ILE A 71 1.30 2.90 1.15
N GLY A 72 2.22 2.40 1.97
CA GLY A 72 1.90 1.97 3.33
C GLY A 72 2.53 0.66 3.73
N GLY A 73 3.53 0.72 4.59
CA GLY A 73 4.13 -0.43 5.23
C GLY A 73 5.04 -1.29 4.37
N ILE A 74 5.48 -0.79 3.21
CA ILE A 74 6.42 -1.47 2.31
C ILE A 74 7.81 -1.45 2.94
N THR A 75 8.41 -2.62 3.09
CA THR A 75 9.76 -2.81 3.64
C THR A 75 10.61 -3.77 2.82
N THR A 76 10.00 -4.59 1.97
CA THR A 76 10.68 -5.59 1.15
C THR A 76 10.18 -5.56 -0.31
N ALA A 77 10.88 -6.27 -1.18
CA ALA A 77 10.47 -6.45 -2.58
C ALA A 77 9.16 -7.25 -2.71
N GLU A 78 8.96 -8.21 -1.81
CA GLU A 78 7.72 -9.00 -1.74
C GLU A 78 6.53 -8.11 -1.41
N ASP A 79 6.70 -7.14 -0.49
CA ASP A 79 5.67 -6.15 -0.21
C ASP A 79 5.28 -5.37 -1.48
N VAL A 80 6.26 -4.95 -2.29
CA VAL A 80 6.01 -4.29 -3.57
C VAL A 80 5.22 -5.20 -4.51
N ALA A 81 5.63 -6.46 -4.63
CA ALA A 81 4.91 -7.43 -5.46
C ALA A 81 3.44 -7.59 -5.02
N GLU A 82 3.16 -7.64 -3.71
CA GLU A 82 1.79 -7.67 -3.19
C GLU A 82 0.98 -6.45 -3.67
N PHE A 83 1.55 -5.23 -3.58
CA PHE A 83 0.87 -4.01 -4.05
C PHE A 83 0.59 -4.04 -5.56
N LEU A 84 1.54 -4.48 -6.37
CA LEU A 84 1.35 -4.62 -7.82
C LEU A 84 0.24 -5.64 -8.11
N ILE A 85 0.29 -6.81 -7.49
CA ILE A 85 -0.69 -7.88 -7.68
C ILE A 85 -2.12 -7.39 -7.39
N VAL A 86 -2.34 -6.60 -6.34
CA VAL A 86 -3.67 -6.09 -5.99
C VAL A 86 -4.10 -4.88 -6.83
N GLY A 87 -3.23 -4.35 -7.70
CA GLY A 87 -3.61 -3.35 -8.70
C GLY A 87 -2.89 -2.01 -8.64
N ALA A 88 -1.86 -1.85 -7.82
CA ALA A 88 -0.98 -0.70 -7.91
C ALA A 88 -0.16 -0.75 -9.20
N SER A 89 0.08 0.41 -9.82
CA SER A 89 0.98 0.58 -10.97
C SER A 89 2.39 0.97 -10.54
N LEU A 90 2.49 1.69 -9.43
CA LEU A 90 3.72 2.16 -8.79
C LEU A 90 3.57 2.04 -7.28
N VAL A 91 4.69 2.15 -6.56
CA VAL A 91 4.70 2.19 -5.09
C VAL A 91 5.56 3.33 -4.57
N GLN A 92 5.30 3.73 -3.33
CA GLN A 92 6.17 4.64 -2.57
C GLN A 92 6.59 3.99 -1.26
N VAL A 93 7.88 4.12 -0.93
CA VAL A 93 8.48 3.62 0.30
C VAL A 93 8.77 4.80 1.22
N GLY A 94 8.13 4.84 2.38
CA GLY A 94 8.28 5.92 3.36
C GLY A 94 9.10 5.51 4.56
N THR A 95 8.44 5.00 5.59
CA THR A 95 8.99 4.72 6.92
C THR A 95 10.22 3.80 6.91
N ALA A 96 10.29 2.85 5.97
CA ALA A 96 11.44 1.95 5.86
C ALA A 96 12.77 2.70 5.67
N ASN A 97 12.78 3.87 5.00
CA ASN A 97 13.99 4.66 4.80
C ASN A 97 14.58 5.23 6.11
N PHE A 98 13.76 5.36 7.17
CA PHE A 98 14.25 5.79 8.49
C PHE A 98 14.97 4.65 9.23
N VAL A 99 14.61 3.39 8.91
CA VAL A 99 15.24 2.19 9.49
C VAL A 99 16.45 1.77 8.68
N GLN A 100 16.32 1.80 7.35
CA GLN A 100 17.34 1.40 6.38
C GLN A 100 17.41 2.48 5.27
N PRO A 101 18.43 3.37 5.29
CA PRO A 101 18.53 4.49 4.37
C PRO A 101 18.61 4.10 2.87
N ASP A 102 19.10 2.91 2.57
CA ASP A 102 19.18 2.34 1.21
C ASP A 102 18.00 1.42 0.86
N ALA A 103 16.92 1.44 1.66
CA ALA A 103 15.75 0.58 1.46
C ALA A 103 15.21 0.64 0.01
N GLY A 104 15.12 1.83 -0.57
CA GLY A 104 14.63 1.99 -1.94
C GLY A 104 15.43 1.20 -2.98
N VAL A 105 16.77 1.24 -2.89
CA VAL A 105 17.67 0.52 -3.80
C VAL A 105 17.57 -0.99 -3.56
N THR A 106 17.61 -1.41 -2.31
CA THR A 106 17.50 -2.82 -1.91
C THR A 106 16.19 -3.43 -2.39
N ILE A 107 15.08 -2.74 -2.18
CA ILE A 107 13.74 -3.16 -2.61
C ILE A 107 13.66 -3.24 -4.14
N ALA A 108 14.19 -2.25 -4.86
CA ALA A 108 14.17 -2.25 -6.32
C ALA A 108 14.98 -3.42 -6.91
N ASN A 109 16.15 -3.71 -6.37
CA ASN A 109 16.96 -4.85 -6.76
C ASN A 109 16.26 -6.18 -6.47
N GLY A 110 15.68 -6.33 -5.27
CA GLY A 110 14.91 -7.50 -4.88
C GLY A 110 13.68 -7.72 -5.78
N LEU A 111 12.99 -6.64 -6.18
CA LEU A 111 11.87 -6.74 -7.13
C LEU A 111 12.34 -7.25 -8.48
N ALA A 112 13.49 -6.78 -8.98
CA ALA A 112 14.06 -7.29 -10.24
C ALA A 112 14.41 -8.78 -10.16
N ASP A 113 14.94 -9.24 -9.02
CA ASP A 113 15.20 -10.66 -8.78
C ASP A 113 13.91 -11.47 -8.73
N TYR A 114 12.89 -10.97 -8.03
CA TYR A 114 11.57 -11.60 -7.99
C TYR A 114 10.96 -11.73 -9.38
N LEU A 115 10.94 -10.67 -10.17
CA LEU A 115 10.40 -10.71 -11.54
C LEU A 115 11.11 -11.75 -12.40
N ARG A 116 12.44 -11.81 -12.34
CA ARG A 116 13.23 -12.85 -13.04
C ARG A 116 12.84 -14.26 -12.60
N SER A 117 12.64 -14.48 -11.31
CA SER A 117 12.22 -15.78 -10.76
C SER A 117 10.83 -16.22 -11.24
N GLN A 118 9.97 -15.26 -11.58
CA GLN A 118 8.62 -15.48 -12.11
C GLN A 118 8.58 -15.49 -13.66
N ASN A 119 9.72 -15.41 -14.35
CA ASN A 119 9.83 -15.26 -15.80
C ASN A 119 9.07 -14.03 -16.34
N LEU A 120 9.03 -12.93 -15.56
CA LEU A 120 8.47 -11.65 -15.95
C LEU A 120 9.58 -10.69 -16.37
N THR A 121 9.30 -9.87 -17.37
CA THR A 121 10.27 -8.88 -17.91
C THR A 121 10.01 -7.48 -17.33
N THR A 122 8.79 -7.19 -16.94
CA THR A 122 8.38 -5.89 -16.41
C THR A 122 7.48 -6.02 -15.20
N ALA A 123 7.51 -5.02 -14.32
CA ALA A 123 6.63 -4.95 -13.16
C ALA A 123 5.14 -4.80 -13.56
N SER A 124 4.87 -4.20 -14.72
CA SER A 124 3.50 -4.03 -15.22
C SER A 124 2.80 -5.35 -15.53
N GLU A 125 3.56 -6.41 -15.86
CA GLU A 125 3.00 -7.75 -16.08
C GLU A 125 2.42 -8.36 -14.78
N LEU A 126 2.82 -7.84 -13.62
CA LEU A 126 2.33 -8.26 -12.32
C LEU A 126 1.09 -7.47 -11.87
N THR A 127 0.88 -6.27 -12.44
CA THR A 127 -0.18 -5.35 -12.01
C THR A 127 -1.57 -5.94 -12.24
N ASN A 128 -2.39 -5.95 -11.17
CA ASN A 128 -3.78 -6.43 -11.19
C ASN A 128 -3.95 -7.91 -11.59
N THR A 129 -3.02 -8.76 -11.17
CA THR A 129 -3.03 -10.20 -11.46
C THR A 129 -3.57 -11.06 -10.32
N LEU A 130 -4.20 -10.44 -9.31
CA LEU A 130 -4.75 -11.15 -8.14
C LEU A 130 -5.75 -12.23 -8.56
N ARG A 131 -5.50 -13.47 -8.12
CA ARG A 131 -6.38 -14.62 -8.36
C ARG A 131 -7.25 -14.87 -7.14
N ILE A 132 -8.56 -14.67 -7.27
CA ILE A 132 -9.53 -14.91 -6.20
C ILE A 132 -10.10 -16.33 -6.34
N ARG A 133 -9.93 -17.15 -5.31
CA ARG A 133 -10.52 -18.50 -5.28
C ARG A 133 -12.04 -18.38 -5.05
N PRO A 134 -12.87 -19.25 -5.69
CA PRO A 134 -14.33 -19.21 -5.57
C PRO A 134 -14.86 -19.24 -4.12
N ALA A 135 -14.18 -19.94 -3.22
CA ALA A 135 -14.55 -20.05 -1.80
C ALA A 135 -14.39 -18.74 -1.01
N ALA A 136 -13.57 -17.80 -1.49
CA ALA A 136 -13.37 -16.50 -0.83
C ALA A 136 -14.55 -15.53 -1.02
N LYS A 137 -15.56 -15.90 -1.84
CA LYS A 137 -16.76 -15.08 -2.06
C LYS A 137 -17.80 -15.15 -0.92
N ALA A 138 -17.61 -16.05 0.05
CA ALA A 138 -18.63 -16.38 1.05
C ALA A 138 -18.48 -15.68 2.41
N GLN A 139 -17.44 -14.89 2.61
CA GLN A 139 -17.23 -14.17 3.89
C GLN A 139 -17.27 -12.66 3.63
N GLY A 140 -18.50 -12.11 3.66
CA GLY A 140 -18.70 -10.68 3.87
C GLY A 140 -18.48 -10.37 5.36
N TRP A 141 -17.76 -9.33 5.65
CA TRP A 141 -17.70 -8.65 6.95
C TRP A 141 -18.85 -7.66 7.03
#